data_f1dde66cea493104275ca621e18a7ee7
#
_entry.id   f1dde66cea493104275ca621e18a7ee7
#
_cell.length_a   1.000
_cell.length_b   1.000
_cell.length_c   1.000
_cell.angle_alpha   90.00
_cell.angle_beta   90.00
_cell.angle_gamma   90.00
#
_symmetry.space_group_name_H-M   'P 1'
#
loop_
_entity.id
_entity.type
_entity.pdbx_description
1 polymer ?
#
loop_
_entity_poly.entity_id
_entity_poly.type
_entity_poly.pdbx_seq_one_letter_code
_entity_poly.pdbx_strand_id
1 'polypeptide(L)'
;MLQMDRRQEIIEAAAKSFTLFGYKATTMEQVAKIANVGKGTIYTFFANKEILFQEIAMSLVREMKAEADAVLDASASFMDNAHNALMKMLQFREKHLLFAKLIEEEKELRTPAVKQVLLRIETEILSYVAELIQRRINKGEIRECDAELVSYLLLKAYLAFVVDWHELHGDVIPEEKILNLFKETIFRGLILT
;
A
#
# COMPACT_ATOMS: atom_id res chain seq x y z
N MET A 1 -27.12 6.28 10.98
CA MET A 1 -27.08 6.41 9.51
C MET A 1 -26.55 7.77 9.07
N LEU A 2 -27.21 8.90 9.36
CA LEU A 2 -26.78 10.27 8.94
C LEU A 2 -25.34 10.67 9.36
N GLN A 3 -24.83 10.25 10.53
CA GLN A 3 -23.48 10.59 10.99
C GLN A 3 -22.37 9.78 10.31
N MET A 4 -22.62 8.51 9.96
CA MET A 4 -21.70 7.71 9.17
C MET A 4 -21.56 8.25 7.74
N ASP A 5 -22.64 8.74 7.17
CA ASP A 5 -22.70 9.35 5.85
C ASP A 5 -21.80 10.61 5.79
N ARG A 6 -21.93 11.50 6.77
CA ARG A 6 -21.13 12.74 6.88
C ARG A 6 -19.63 12.50 7.08
N ARG A 7 -19.27 11.49 7.87
CA ARG A 7 -17.86 11.12 8.06
C ARG A 7 -17.24 10.65 6.74
N GLN A 8 -17.97 9.84 5.99
CA GLN A 8 -17.54 9.34 4.70
C GLN A 8 -17.42 10.46 3.66
N GLU A 9 -18.39 11.38 3.59
CA GLU A 9 -18.32 12.57 2.72
C GLU A 9 -17.05 13.40 2.99
N ILE A 10 -16.66 13.57 4.24
CA ILE A 10 -15.42 14.27 4.62
C ILE A 10 -14.18 13.52 4.17
N ILE A 11 -14.14 12.20 4.35
CA ILE A 11 -13.03 11.35 3.90
C ILE A 11 -12.84 11.45 2.39
N GLU A 12 -13.92 11.34 1.61
CA GLU A 12 -13.89 11.44 0.14
C GLU A 12 -13.44 12.81 -0.35
N ALA A 13 -13.98 13.87 0.27
CA ALA A 13 -13.58 15.25 -0.03
C ALA A 13 -12.09 15.50 0.27
N ALA A 14 -11.59 14.95 1.39
CA ALA A 14 -10.20 15.08 1.77
C ALA A 14 -9.29 14.25 0.85
N ALA A 15 -9.66 13.01 0.53
CA ALA A 15 -8.91 12.18 -0.43
C ALA A 15 -8.77 12.89 -1.78
N LYS A 16 -9.87 13.48 -2.29
CA LYS A 16 -9.86 14.28 -3.50
C LYS A 16 -8.92 15.50 -3.40
N SER A 17 -8.97 16.21 -2.27
CA SER A 17 -8.14 17.39 -2.06
C SER A 17 -6.65 17.03 -1.97
N PHE A 18 -6.29 15.98 -1.23
CA PHE A 18 -4.91 15.49 -1.13
C PHE A 18 -4.37 14.99 -2.48
N THR A 19 -5.21 14.33 -3.28
CA THR A 19 -4.82 13.87 -4.61
C THR A 19 -4.54 15.04 -5.56
N LEU A 20 -5.38 16.09 -5.52
CA LEU A 20 -5.25 17.22 -6.44
C LEU A 20 -4.16 18.21 -6.06
N PHE A 21 -4.03 18.50 -4.76
CA PHE A 21 -3.19 19.60 -4.27
C PHE A 21 -2.02 19.14 -3.41
N GLY A 22 -1.97 17.88 -2.99
CA GLY A 22 -1.03 17.35 -2.02
C GLY A 22 -1.45 17.63 -0.57
N TYR A 23 -0.76 16.98 0.37
CA TYR A 23 -1.03 17.15 1.79
C TYR A 23 -0.71 18.56 2.28
N LYS A 24 0.44 19.13 1.88
CA LYS A 24 0.91 20.44 2.39
C LYS A 24 -0.04 21.57 2.01
N ALA A 25 -0.55 21.58 0.77
CA ALA A 25 -1.43 22.64 0.26
C ALA A 25 -2.89 22.48 0.69
N THR A 26 -3.31 21.30 1.13
CA THR A 26 -4.69 21.06 1.60
C THR A 26 -4.91 21.60 3.01
N THR A 27 -6.04 22.28 3.25
CA THR A 27 -6.48 22.76 4.56
C THR A 27 -7.80 22.11 4.98
N MET A 28 -8.07 22.05 6.30
CA MET A 28 -9.34 21.53 6.83
C MET A 28 -10.55 22.37 6.37
N GLU A 29 -10.37 23.66 6.16
CA GLU A 29 -11.41 24.56 5.63
C GLU A 29 -11.74 24.24 4.16
N GLN A 30 -10.75 23.95 3.35
CA GLN A 30 -10.98 23.52 1.94
C GLN A 30 -11.72 22.20 1.91
N VAL A 31 -11.31 21.23 2.74
CA VAL A 31 -12.00 19.93 2.84
C VAL A 31 -13.46 20.11 3.29
N ALA A 32 -13.72 20.95 4.31
CA ALA A 32 -15.08 21.23 4.77
C ALA A 32 -15.94 21.83 3.65
N LYS A 33 -15.37 22.75 2.87
CA LYS A 33 -16.06 23.35 1.71
C LYS A 33 -16.38 22.33 0.63
N ILE A 34 -15.43 21.43 0.30
CA ILE A 34 -15.64 20.37 -0.71
C ILE A 34 -16.68 19.36 -0.23
N ALA A 35 -16.66 18.98 1.05
CA ALA A 35 -17.62 18.08 1.68
C ALA A 35 -18.99 18.73 1.94
N ASN A 36 -19.15 20.02 1.65
CA ASN A 36 -20.35 20.79 1.95
C ASN A 36 -20.79 20.69 3.43
N VAL A 37 -19.81 20.78 4.35
CA VAL A 37 -20.06 20.78 5.80
C VAL A 37 -19.53 22.05 6.45
N GLY A 38 -20.09 22.41 7.60
CA GLY A 38 -19.58 23.53 8.41
C GLY A 38 -18.20 23.26 8.97
N LYS A 39 -17.37 24.31 9.16
CA LYS A 39 -16.04 24.20 9.77
C LYS A 39 -16.09 23.49 11.14
N GLY A 40 -17.07 23.78 11.98
CA GLY A 40 -17.26 23.09 13.26
C GLY A 40 -17.54 21.60 13.08
N THR A 41 -18.32 21.23 12.07
CA THR A 41 -18.69 19.84 11.81
C THR A 41 -17.47 18.97 11.44
N ILE A 42 -16.54 19.45 10.63
CA ILE A 42 -15.36 18.65 10.28
C ILE A 42 -14.51 18.34 11.52
N TYR A 43 -14.36 19.29 12.43
CA TYR A 43 -13.58 19.10 13.67
C TYR A 43 -14.27 18.20 14.71
N THR A 44 -15.58 17.92 14.58
CA THR A 44 -16.25 16.90 15.41
C THR A 44 -15.88 15.47 14.98
N PHE A 45 -15.50 15.27 13.72
CA PHE A 45 -15.08 13.96 13.20
C PHE A 45 -13.56 13.76 13.20
N PHE A 46 -12.81 14.80 12.90
CA PHE A 46 -11.36 14.74 12.77
C PHE A 46 -10.70 15.94 13.46
N ALA A 47 -9.98 15.67 14.54
CA ALA A 47 -9.37 16.73 15.37
C ALA A 47 -8.36 17.59 14.60
N ASN A 48 -7.68 17.04 13.60
CA ASN A 48 -6.75 17.75 12.75
C ASN A 48 -6.57 17.06 11.38
N LYS A 49 -5.79 17.70 10.51
CA LYS A 49 -5.49 17.23 9.16
C LYS A 49 -4.71 15.91 9.16
N GLU A 50 -3.79 15.74 10.10
CA GLU A 50 -2.96 14.55 10.23
C GLU A 50 -3.79 13.30 10.50
N ILE A 51 -4.76 13.37 11.40
CA ILE A 51 -5.67 12.25 11.73
C ILE A 51 -6.52 11.89 10.51
N LEU A 52 -7.09 12.89 9.84
CA LEU A 52 -7.87 12.67 8.62
C LEU A 52 -7.01 12.03 7.51
N PHE A 53 -5.79 12.48 7.34
CA PHE A 53 -4.85 11.97 6.36
C PHE A 53 -4.44 10.51 6.64
N GLN A 54 -4.12 10.20 7.91
CA GLN A 54 -3.82 8.83 8.33
C GLN A 54 -4.99 7.87 8.11
N GLU A 55 -6.20 8.31 8.38
CA GLU A 55 -7.43 7.51 8.16
C GLU A 55 -7.58 7.14 6.68
N ILE A 56 -7.40 8.12 5.78
CA ILE A 56 -7.48 7.90 4.33
C ILE A 56 -6.38 6.93 3.87
N ALA A 57 -5.14 7.14 4.31
CA ALA A 57 -4.04 6.28 3.95
C ALA A 57 -4.26 4.83 4.41
N MET A 58 -4.76 4.63 5.63
CA MET A 58 -5.06 3.30 6.15
C MET A 58 -6.28 2.66 5.47
N SER A 59 -7.23 3.44 4.96
CA SER A 59 -8.31 2.90 4.12
C SER A 59 -7.76 2.31 2.82
N LEU A 60 -6.88 3.05 2.14
CA LEU A 60 -6.23 2.55 0.92
C LEU A 60 -5.39 1.30 1.16
N VAL A 61 -4.71 1.20 2.31
CA VAL A 61 -3.98 -0.03 2.68
C VAL A 61 -4.94 -1.20 2.88
N ARG A 62 -6.08 -1.00 3.53
CA ARG A 62 -7.09 -2.06 3.69
C ARG A 62 -7.65 -2.53 2.33
N GLU A 63 -7.94 -1.61 1.43
CA GLU A 63 -8.40 -1.92 0.07
C GLU A 63 -7.34 -2.69 -0.71
N MET A 64 -6.09 -2.27 -0.65
CA MET A 64 -4.95 -2.94 -1.28
C MET A 64 -4.77 -4.38 -0.76
N LYS A 65 -4.83 -4.58 0.57
CA LYS A 65 -4.78 -5.91 1.19
C LYS A 65 -5.96 -6.79 0.73
N ALA A 66 -7.17 -6.24 0.68
CA ALA A 66 -8.35 -6.96 0.20
C ALA A 66 -8.24 -7.37 -1.28
N GLU A 67 -7.70 -6.50 -2.14
CA GLU A 67 -7.43 -6.88 -3.54
C GLU A 67 -6.33 -7.94 -3.66
N ALA A 68 -5.31 -7.90 -2.81
CA ALA A 68 -4.29 -8.94 -2.75
C ALA A 68 -4.85 -10.28 -2.26
N ASP A 69 -5.70 -10.27 -1.23
CA ASP A 69 -6.37 -11.49 -0.75
C ASP A 69 -7.28 -12.11 -1.81
N ALA A 70 -7.93 -11.30 -2.64
CA ALA A 70 -8.85 -11.75 -3.69
C ALA A 70 -8.17 -12.53 -4.83
N VAL A 71 -6.85 -12.40 -4.99
CA VAL A 71 -6.09 -13.15 -6.01
C VAL A 71 -5.41 -14.40 -5.45
N LEU A 72 -5.55 -14.68 -4.15
CA LEU A 72 -5.00 -15.90 -3.54
C LEU A 72 -5.83 -17.11 -3.93
N ASP A 73 -5.18 -18.14 -4.48
CA ASP A 73 -5.76 -19.42 -4.87
C ASP A 73 -5.23 -20.54 -3.96
N ALA A 74 -6.14 -21.25 -3.30
CA ALA A 74 -5.79 -22.37 -2.41
C ALA A 74 -5.16 -23.55 -3.17
N SER A 75 -5.39 -23.67 -4.47
CA SER A 75 -4.83 -24.72 -5.34
C SER A 75 -3.47 -24.34 -5.94
N ALA A 76 -3.12 -23.07 -5.95
CA ALA A 76 -1.87 -22.57 -6.49
C ALA A 76 -0.70 -22.73 -5.49
N SER A 77 0.52 -22.80 -6.02
CA SER A 77 1.73 -22.87 -5.20
C SER A 77 1.89 -21.63 -4.32
N PHE A 78 2.69 -21.76 -3.23
CA PHE A 78 3.09 -20.61 -2.42
C PHE A 78 3.73 -19.51 -3.28
N MET A 79 4.59 -19.91 -4.23
CA MET A 79 5.32 -18.99 -5.10
C MET A 79 4.38 -18.17 -5.99
N ASP A 80 3.41 -18.83 -6.63
CA ASP A 80 2.44 -18.15 -7.50
C ASP A 80 1.54 -17.22 -6.69
N ASN A 81 1.06 -17.66 -5.54
CA ASN A 81 0.28 -16.82 -4.63
C ASN A 81 1.06 -15.59 -4.12
N ALA A 82 2.31 -15.77 -3.71
CA ALA A 82 3.16 -14.66 -3.25
C ALA A 82 3.42 -13.65 -4.37
N HIS A 83 3.71 -14.13 -5.58
CA HIS A 83 3.89 -13.28 -6.75
C HIS A 83 2.63 -12.50 -7.09
N ASN A 84 1.49 -13.20 -7.24
CA ASN A 84 0.21 -12.59 -7.61
C ASN A 84 -0.23 -11.52 -6.58
N ALA A 85 -0.08 -11.80 -5.29
CA ALA A 85 -0.43 -10.85 -4.24
C ALA A 85 0.49 -9.60 -4.30
N LEU A 86 1.80 -9.76 -4.41
CA LEU A 86 2.75 -8.65 -4.50
C LEU A 86 2.52 -7.81 -5.76
N MET A 87 2.36 -8.45 -6.92
CA MET A 87 2.05 -7.75 -8.17
C MET A 87 0.73 -6.99 -8.08
N LYS A 88 -0.29 -7.59 -7.46
CA LYS A 88 -1.59 -6.93 -7.26
C LYS A 88 -1.48 -5.69 -6.37
N MET A 89 -0.69 -5.75 -5.31
CA MET A 89 -0.42 -4.61 -4.43
C MET A 89 0.32 -3.47 -5.17
N LEU A 90 1.28 -3.81 -6.03
CA LEU A 90 2.00 -2.82 -6.82
C LEU A 90 1.10 -2.17 -7.90
N GLN A 91 0.28 -2.96 -8.58
CA GLN A 91 -0.74 -2.45 -9.51
C GLN A 91 -1.76 -1.54 -8.83
N PHE A 92 -2.17 -1.87 -7.59
CA PHE A 92 -3.03 -1.01 -6.79
C PHE A 92 -2.37 0.35 -6.53
N ARG A 93 -1.09 0.36 -6.12
CA ARG A 93 -0.30 1.58 -5.92
C ARG A 93 -0.26 2.46 -7.16
N GLU A 94 -0.01 1.88 -8.34
CA GLU A 94 0.05 2.62 -9.62
C GLU A 94 -1.29 3.25 -10.02
N LYS A 95 -2.39 2.53 -9.80
CA LYS A 95 -3.74 2.99 -10.14
C LYS A 95 -4.25 4.11 -9.24
N HIS A 96 -3.77 4.21 -8.01
CA HIS A 96 -4.26 5.17 -7.04
C HIS A 96 -3.42 6.46 -7.05
N LEU A 97 -3.94 7.49 -7.72
CA LEU A 97 -3.28 8.80 -7.89
C LEU A 97 -2.79 9.43 -6.57
N LEU A 98 -3.46 9.14 -5.45
CA LEU A 98 -3.02 9.64 -4.15
C LEU A 98 -1.63 9.09 -3.78
N PHE A 99 -1.34 7.81 -4.04
CA PHE A 99 -0.01 7.25 -3.78
C PHE A 99 1.08 7.96 -4.59
N ALA A 100 0.84 8.18 -5.88
CA ALA A 100 1.77 8.92 -6.74
C ALA A 100 2.02 10.33 -6.20
N LYS A 101 0.94 11.03 -5.79
CA LYS A 101 1.04 12.38 -5.23
C LYS A 101 1.80 12.42 -3.91
N LEU A 102 1.64 11.43 -3.05
CA LEU A 102 2.38 11.35 -1.78
C LEU A 102 3.88 11.10 -2.01
N ILE A 103 4.22 10.23 -2.96
CA ILE A 103 5.62 9.95 -3.31
C ILE A 103 6.28 11.18 -3.92
N GLU A 104 5.60 11.89 -4.82
CA GLU A 104 6.05 13.15 -5.38
C GLU A 104 6.31 14.19 -4.28
N GLU A 105 5.35 14.40 -3.38
CA GLU A 105 5.47 15.35 -2.27
C GLU A 105 6.63 15.00 -1.32
N GLU A 106 6.87 13.71 -1.04
CA GLU A 106 8.02 13.28 -0.23
C GLU A 106 9.34 13.54 -0.95
N LYS A 107 9.44 13.22 -2.25
CA LYS A 107 10.65 13.46 -3.04
C LYS A 107 10.99 14.96 -3.12
N GLU A 108 10.01 15.82 -3.36
CA GLU A 108 10.21 17.25 -3.61
C GLU A 108 10.27 18.09 -2.33
N LEU A 109 9.35 17.85 -1.41
CA LEU A 109 9.11 18.74 -0.26
C LEU A 109 9.53 18.13 1.07
N ARG A 110 9.78 16.83 1.14
CA ARG A 110 10.13 16.08 2.36
C ARG A 110 9.20 16.39 3.53
N THR A 111 7.88 16.45 3.26
CA THR A 111 6.86 16.78 4.25
C THR A 111 6.83 15.73 5.36
N PRO A 112 7.12 16.08 6.64
CA PRO A 112 7.25 15.07 7.71
C PRO A 112 6.01 14.18 7.89
N ALA A 113 4.80 14.74 7.79
CA ALA A 113 3.56 13.99 7.90
C ALA A 113 3.40 12.98 6.76
N VAL A 114 3.79 13.33 5.53
CA VAL A 114 3.76 12.42 4.37
C VAL A 114 4.77 11.30 4.55
N LYS A 115 6.00 11.62 4.96
CA LYS A 115 7.03 10.62 5.26
C LYS A 115 6.55 9.60 6.31
N GLN A 116 5.96 10.08 7.41
CA GLN A 116 5.42 9.20 8.46
C GLN A 116 4.32 8.28 7.94
N VAL A 117 3.42 8.81 7.11
CA VAL A 117 2.34 8.00 6.51
C VAL A 117 2.89 6.97 5.53
N LEU A 118 3.86 7.32 4.68
CA LEU A 118 4.50 6.37 3.76
C LEU A 118 5.23 5.24 4.52
N LEU A 119 5.95 5.57 5.60
CA LEU A 119 6.58 4.57 6.45
C LEU A 119 5.54 3.65 7.12
N ARG A 120 4.43 4.20 7.58
CA ARG A 120 3.33 3.40 8.15
C ARG A 120 2.69 2.48 7.12
N ILE A 121 2.46 2.96 5.90
CA ILE A 121 1.96 2.14 4.78
C ILE A 121 2.92 0.98 4.53
N GLU A 122 4.22 1.24 4.43
CA GLU A 122 5.24 0.21 4.23
C GLU A 122 5.22 -0.83 5.36
N THR A 123 5.18 -0.39 6.62
CA THR A 123 5.10 -1.28 7.78
C THR A 123 3.85 -2.18 7.74
N GLU A 124 2.70 -1.63 7.39
CA GLU A 124 1.44 -2.39 7.27
C GLU A 124 1.49 -3.44 6.14
N ILE A 125 2.16 -3.11 5.03
CA ILE A 125 2.37 -4.05 3.92
C ILE A 125 3.31 -5.17 4.35
N LEU A 126 4.43 -4.83 4.98
CA LEU A 126 5.41 -5.81 5.47
C LEU A 126 4.78 -6.78 6.48
N SER A 127 4.02 -6.26 7.45
CA SER A 127 3.31 -7.09 8.43
C SER A 127 2.33 -8.04 7.74
N TYR A 128 1.56 -7.57 6.77
CA TYR A 128 0.63 -8.40 6.01
C TYR A 128 1.35 -9.53 5.25
N VAL A 129 2.45 -9.22 4.55
CA VAL A 129 3.24 -10.23 3.82
C VAL A 129 3.87 -11.23 4.78
N ALA A 130 4.42 -10.76 5.91
CA ALA A 130 4.99 -11.62 6.94
C ALA A 130 3.95 -12.58 7.54
N GLU A 131 2.72 -12.12 7.79
CA GLU A 131 1.62 -12.98 8.22
C GLU A 131 1.26 -14.06 7.19
N LEU A 132 1.26 -13.73 5.89
CA LEU A 132 1.04 -14.71 4.83
C LEU A 132 2.13 -15.78 4.83
N ILE A 133 3.41 -15.38 4.96
CA ILE A 133 4.56 -16.28 5.05
C ILE A 133 4.43 -17.18 6.28
N GLN A 134 4.15 -16.60 7.46
CA GLN A 134 4.03 -17.35 8.71
C GLN A 134 2.91 -18.40 8.65
N ARG A 135 1.79 -18.08 8.01
CA ARG A 135 0.71 -19.07 7.79
C ARG A 135 1.18 -20.27 6.96
N ARG A 136 2.07 -20.06 5.98
CA ARG A 136 2.63 -21.12 5.14
C ARG A 136 3.68 -21.95 5.87
N ILE A 137 4.50 -21.33 6.72
CA ILE A 137 5.40 -22.03 7.64
C ILE A 137 4.57 -22.94 8.58
N ASN A 138 3.54 -22.41 9.21
CA ASN A 138 2.70 -23.15 10.15
C ASN A 138 1.96 -24.33 9.51
N LYS A 139 1.70 -24.28 8.20
CA LYS A 139 1.11 -25.38 7.42
C LYS A 139 2.15 -26.39 6.93
N GLY A 140 3.45 -26.12 7.12
CA GLY A 140 4.52 -26.96 6.58
C GLY A 140 4.64 -26.91 5.05
N GLU A 141 4.17 -25.84 4.42
CA GLU A 141 4.27 -25.64 2.94
C GLU A 141 5.63 -25.07 2.53
N ILE A 142 6.26 -24.33 3.44
CA ILE A 142 7.61 -23.78 3.28
C ILE A 142 8.43 -24.05 4.53
N ARG A 143 9.76 -24.01 4.40
CA ARG A 143 10.68 -24.20 5.53
C ARG A 143 10.56 -23.06 6.54
N GLU A 144 10.94 -23.32 7.77
CA GLU A 144 11.08 -22.31 8.80
C GLU A 144 12.11 -21.25 8.39
N CYS A 145 11.71 -19.99 8.48
CA CYS A 145 12.52 -18.82 8.16
C CYS A 145 12.03 -17.61 8.95
N ASP A 146 12.82 -16.55 8.95
CA ASP A 146 12.40 -15.25 9.50
C ASP A 146 11.41 -14.58 8.53
N ALA A 147 10.12 -14.66 8.88
CA ALA A 147 9.06 -14.14 8.03
C ALA A 147 9.13 -12.61 7.82
N GLU A 148 9.64 -11.85 8.80
CA GLU A 148 9.80 -10.40 8.70
C GLU A 148 10.92 -10.05 7.71
N LEU A 149 12.09 -10.69 7.84
CA LEU A 149 13.20 -10.46 6.91
C LEU A 149 12.86 -10.91 5.48
N VAL A 150 12.17 -12.05 5.32
CA VAL A 150 11.74 -12.53 4.00
C VAL A 150 10.70 -11.58 3.40
N SER A 151 9.72 -11.08 4.17
CA SER A 151 8.75 -10.11 3.68
C SER A 151 9.42 -8.81 3.21
N TYR A 152 10.39 -8.32 3.97
CA TYR A 152 11.16 -7.13 3.59
C TYR A 152 11.94 -7.35 2.29
N LEU A 153 12.66 -8.47 2.19
CA LEU A 153 13.40 -8.83 0.98
C LEU A 153 12.48 -8.90 -0.26
N LEU A 154 11.35 -9.60 -0.15
CA LEU A 154 10.40 -9.74 -1.24
C LEU A 154 9.83 -8.39 -1.66
N LEU A 155 9.33 -7.59 -0.73
CA LEU A 155 8.76 -6.28 -1.06
C LEU A 155 9.80 -5.37 -1.73
N LYS A 156 11.02 -5.27 -1.18
CA LYS A 156 12.06 -4.41 -1.75
C LYS A 156 12.54 -4.90 -3.11
N ALA A 157 12.69 -6.20 -3.31
CA ALA A 157 13.08 -6.76 -4.59
C ALA A 157 12.00 -6.53 -5.67
N TYR A 158 10.71 -6.72 -5.33
CA TYR A 158 9.63 -6.40 -6.27
C TYR A 158 9.57 -4.91 -6.60
N LEU A 159 9.72 -4.01 -5.63
CA LEU A 159 9.79 -2.58 -5.87
C LEU A 159 10.95 -2.23 -6.81
N ALA A 160 12.12 -2.81 -6.59
CA ALA A 160 13.30 -2.59 -7.44
C ALA A 160 13.04 -3.00 -8.90
N PHE A 161 12.37 -4.12 -9.15
CA PHE A 161 12.11 -4.59 -10.52
C PHE A 161 10.90 -3.92 -11.19
N VAL A 162 9.85 -3.62 -10.44
CA VAL A 162 8.61 -3.06 -11.02
C VAL A 162 8.66 -1.54 -11.10
N VAL A 163 9.34 -0.88 -10.16
CA VAL A 163 9.35 0.58 -10.04
C VAL A 163 10.71 1.16 -10.44
N ASP A 164 11.78 0.79 -9.69
CA ASP A 164 13.08 1.45 -9.83
C ASP A 164 13.77 1.09 -11.15
N TRP A 165 13.56 -0.13 -11.65
CA TRP A 165 14.10 -0.55 -12.95
C TRP A 165 13.67 0.35 -14.09
N HIS A 166 12.37 0.68 -14.14
CA HIS A 166 11.84 1.55 -15.18
C HIS A 166 12.42 2.98 -15.10
N GLU A 167 12.61 3.52 -13.89
CA GLU A 167 13.26 4.82 -13.71
C GLU A 167 14.72 4.84 -14.22
N LEU A 168 15.44 3.71 -14.10
CA LEU A 168 16.84 3.59 -14.51
C LEU A 168 17.06 3.25 -15.98
N HIS A 169 16.23 2.39 -16.56
CA HIS A 169 16.45 1.78 -17.87
C HIS A 169 15.43 2.24 -18.93
N GLY A 170 14.31 2.85 -18.53
CA GLY A 170 13.26 3.33 -19.44
C GLY A 170 12.39 2.22 -20.05
N ASP A 171 12.60 0.96 -19.67
CA ASP A 171 11.81 -0.20 -20.10
C ASP A 171 11.13 -0.90 -18.91
N VAL A 172 10.18 -1.77 -19.21
CA VAL A 172 9.44 -2.55 -18.21
C VAL A 172 9.86 -4.01 -18.31
N ILE A 173 10.23 -4.62 -17.19
CA ILE A 173 10.50 -6.05 -17.14
C ILE A 173 9.18 -6.81 -17.23
N PRO A 174 9.00 -7.77 -18.17
CA PRO A 174 7.83 -8.61 -18.22
C PRO A 174 7.59 -9.35 -16.89
N GLU A 175 6.35 -9.39 -16.43
CA GLU A 175 5.95 -10.00 -15.15
C GLU A 175 6.42 -11.46 -15.04
N GLU A 176 6.27 -12.24 -16.12
CA GLU A 176 6.73 -13.63 -16.19
C GLU A 176 8.25 -13.76 -15.94
N LYS A 177 9.04 -12.81 -16.42
CA LYS A 177 10.50 -12.81 -16.21
C LYS A 177 10.85 -12.56 -14.74
N ILE A 178 10.11 -11.66 -14.08
CA ILE A 178 10.25 -11.41 -12.64
C ILE A 178 9.88 -12.67 -11.86
N LEU A 179 8.73 -13.29 -12.16
CA LEU A 179 8.28 -14.51 -11.49
C LEU A 179 9.31 -15.64 -11.63
N ASN A 180 9.83 -15.88 -12.83
CA ASN A 180 10.81 -16.93 -13.07
C ASN A 180 12.10 -16.68 -12.28
N LEU A 181 12.61 -15.44 -12.27
CA LEU A 181 13.77 -15.07 -11.46
C LEU A 181 13.55 -15.39 -9.98
N PHE A 182 12.39 -15.01 -9.42
CA PHE A 182 12.08 -15.28 -8.02
C PHE A 182 11.91 -16.77 -7.73
N LYS A 183 11.30 -17.55 -8.65
CA LYS A 183 11.18 -19.00 -8.54
C LYS A 183 12.55 -19.69 -8.47
N GLU A 184 13.46 -19.27 -9.33
CA GLU A 184 14.80 -19.87 -9.43
C GLU A 184 15.76 -19.44 -8.30
N THR A 185 15.50 -18.32 -7.67
CA THR A 185 16.39 -17.74 -6.64
C THR A 185 15.77 -17.76 -5.25
N ILE A 186 14.95 -16.78 -4.91
CA ILE A 186 14.45 -16.55 -3.55
C ILE A 186 13.48 -17.66 -3.12
N PHE A 187 12.47 -17.96 -3.94
CA PHE A 187 11.44 -18.93 -3.56
C PHE A 187 12.00 -20.36 -3.48
N ARG A 188 12.96 -20.73 -4.33
CA ARG A 188 13.62 -22.04 -4.26
C ARG A 188 14.26 -22.29 -2.88
N GLY A 189 14.78 -21.24 -2.27
CA GLY A 189 15.35 -21.31 -0.93
C GLY A 189 14.30 -21.47 0.20
N LEU A 190 13.03 -21.27 -0.07
CA LEU A 190 11.94 -21.35 0.92
C LEU A 190 11.16 -22.67 0.85
N ILE A 191 11.25 -23.43 -0.25
CA ILE A 191 10.50 -24.68 -0.42
C ILE A 191 11.18 -25.78 0.40
N LEU A 192 10.34 -26.70 0.94
CA LEU A 192 10.80 -27.96 1.50
C LEU A 192 11.28 -28.87 0.35
N THR A 193 12.51 -29.32 0.40
CA THR A 193 13.10 -30.30 -0.54
C THR A 193 12.67 -31.72 -0.18
#